data_982df4fb6877e816757f0eb495f642d4
#
_entry.id   982df4fb6877e816757f0eb495f642d4
#
_cell.length_a   1.000
_cell.length_b   1.000
_cell.length_c   1.000
_cell.angle_alpha   90.00
_cell.angle_beta   90.00
_cell.angle_gamma   90.00
#
_symmetry.space_group_name_H-M   'P 1'
#
loop_
_entity.id
_entity.type
_entity.pdbx_description
1 polymer ?
#
loop_
_entity_poly.entity_id
_entity_poly.type
_entity_poly.pdbx_seq_one_letter_code
_entity_poly.pdbx_strand_id
1 'polypeptide(L)'
;MKIAMICSSFFPVIDGVTIAVFKRLEQLSLLGHQVIVFCPDYSPIKHLYPDYQKYTGQILPGIEIISLPSSKAIALDFERDLTVKSYQIVLQKLEQFKPDLIHVDEAERLGICLLKLPGIKYAQQHHISCVAWLHTNYIDYFDDYFNLPFGLNKLCKQVLSLIFAKIYNSYDCTLVSSSVTARKIKQIGIKNIVCAELLGCDLSQFNQINKTPSFFKEQYNLADLENKIKLIFIGRLTPDKGWYFTFKALAKLSPEILNKIAIIIAGDGPLKTEIKQTLKQLTPDVYLLGRIQPQAVPEVLVNGDIFITNSEKETRGLTVIEAAAAGIPAIAPSAGGVIDTIVDGETGLLYQPQNQADFLDKLTRLIADSSLRQSMGIKAKELAQQYSWQQTVDNLVEIWSQKVTNK
;
A
#
# COMPACT_ATOMS: atom_id res chain seq x y z
N MET A 1 -26.36 3.15 -1.64
CA MET A 1 -26.00 3.12 -3.08
C MET A 1 -25.71 1.71 -3.52
N LYS A 2 -25.93 1.43 -4.79
CA LYS A 2 -25.45 0.22 -5.48
C LYS A 2 -24.15 0.56 -6.20
N ILE A 3 -23.06 -0.06 -5.83
CA ILE A 3 -21.73 0.30 -6.31
C ILE A 3 -21.11 -0.91 -7.03
N ALA A 4 -20.62 -0.72 -8.24
CA ALA A 4 -19.81 -1.73 -8.92
C ALA A 4 -18.32 -1.35 -8.79
N MET A 5 -17.50 -2.24 -8.23
CA MET A 5 -16.07 -2.07 -8.13
C MET A 5 -15.36 -3.04 -9.07
N ILE A 6 -14.40 -2.54 -9.86
CA ILE A 6 -13.60 -3.36 -10.78
C ILE A 6 -12.14 -3.22 -10.34
N CYS A 7 -11.59 -4.31 -9.79
CA CYS A 7 -10.28 -4.32 -9.15
C CYS A 7 -9.27 -5.14 -9.96
N SER A 8 -8.04 -4.63 -10.10
CA SER A 8 -6.94 -5.33 -10.76
C SER A 8 -6.43 -6.51 -9.95
N SER A 9 -6.56 -6.44 -8.62
CA SER A 9 -6.21 -7.50 -7.66
C SER A 9 -7.17 -7.49 -6.47
N PHE A 10 -7.23 -8.62 -5.76
CA PHE A 10 -8.01 -8.76 -4.54
C PHE A 10 -7.41 -9.86 -3.65
N PHE A 11 -7.97 -10.08 -2.45
CA PHE A 11 -7.62 -11.25 -1.66
C PHE A 11 -7.84 -12.54 -2.47
N PRO A 12 -6.98 -13.55 -2.28
CA PRO A 12 -6.06 -13.80 -1.15
C PRO A 12 -4.65 -13.17 -1.28
N VAL A 13 -4.37 -12.37 -2.31
CA VAL A 13 -3.11 -11.61 -2.37
C VAL A 13 -3.12 -10.58 -1.24
N ILE A 14 -2.03 -10.48 -0.46
CA ILE A 14 -1.90 -9.55 0.65
C ILE A 14 -0.88 -8.48 0.29
N ASP A 15 -1.37 -7.29 0.00
CA ASP A 15 -0.59 -6.07 -0.18
C ASP A 15 -1.40 -4.83 0.25
N GLY A 16 -0.81 -3.65 0.14
CA GLY A 16 -1.49 -2.41 0.55
C GLY A 16 -2.77 -2.10 -0.23
N VAL A 17 -2.84 -2.50 -1.51
CA VAL A 17 -4.03 -2.26 -2.35
C VAL A 17 -5.16 -3.19 -1.93
N THR A 18 -4.90 -4.49 -1.85
CA THR A 18 -5.91 -5.51 -1.51
C THR A 18 -6.45 -5.33 -0.10
N ILE A 19 -5.59 -4.96 0.86
CA ILE A 19 -6.00 -4.60 2.23
C ILE A 19 -6.92 -3.37 2.19
N ALA A 20 -6.55 -2.32 1.47
CA ALA A 20 -7.36 -1.11 1.37
C ALA A 20 -8.74 -1.39 0.73
N VAL A 21 -8.77 -2.21 -0.34
CA VAL A 21 -10.03 -2.63 -0.96
C VAL A 21 -10.90 -3.40 0.03
N PHE A 22 -10.34 -4.39 0.72
CA PHE A 22 -11.11 -5.20 1.66
C PHE A 22 -11.65 -4.38 2.83
N LYS A 23 -10.83 -3.53 3.43
CA LYS A 23 -11.23 -2.64 4.52
C LYS A 23 -12.31 -1.63 4.09
N ARG A 24 -12.24 -1.14 2.87
CA ARG A 24 -13.29 -0.34 2.24
C ARG A 24 -14.61 -1.12 2.17
N LEU A 25 -14.57 -2.38 1.73
CA LEU A 25 -15.75 -3.23 1.65
C LEU A 25 -16.38 -3.51 3.01
N GLU A 26 -15.56 -3.72 4.06
CA GLU A 26 -16.05 -3.84 5.45
C GLU A 26 -16.87 -2.60 5.86
N GLN A 27 -16.34 -1.40 5.63
CA GLN A 27 -17.03 -0.16 5.98
C GLN A 27 -18.29 0.09 5.12
N LEU A 28 -18.22 -0.18 3.81
CA LEU A 28 -19.38 -0.06 2.91
C LEU A 28 -20.51 -1.03 3.31
N SER A 29 -20.16 -2.24 3.76
CA SER A 29 -21.11 -3.20 4.31
C SER A 29 -21.79 -2.67 5.59
N LEU A 30 -21.01 -2.11 6.53
CA LEU A 30 -21.53 -1.49 7.76
C LEU A 30 -22.45 -0.30 7.47
N LEU A 31 -22.16 0.48 6.43
CA LEU A 31 -23.00 1.60 5.96
C LEU A 31 -24.23 1.14 5.15
N GLY A 32 -24.43 -0.17 4.96
CA GLY A 32 -25.59 -0.73 4.27
C GLY A 32 -25.60 -0.53 2.76
N HIS A 33 -24.43 -0.31 2.14
CA HIS A 33 -24.31 -0.24 0.69
C HIS A 33 -24.38 -1.63 0.06
N GLN A 34 -24.85 -1.73 -1.18
CA GLN A 34 -24.79 -2.92 -2.01
C GLN A 34 -23.62 -2.80 -2.96
N VAL A 35 -22.66 -3.73 -2.90
CA VAL A 35 -21.46 -3.68 -3.72
C VAL A 35 -21.24 -4.99 -4.45
N ILE A 36 -21.04 -4.91 -5.76
CA ILE A 36 -20.52 -6.02 -6.57
C ILE A 36 -19.07 -5.72 -6.91
N VAL A 37 -18.17 -6.68 -6.62
CA VAL A 37 -16.74 -6.54 -6.88
C VAL A 37 -16.31 -7.52 -7.95
N PHE A 38 -15.66 -7.03 -8.98
CA PHE A 38 -15.05 -7.84 -10.03
C PHE A 38 -13.53 -7.91 -9.81
N CYS A 39 -12.99 -9.11 -9.68
CA CYS A 39 -11.56 -9.33 -9.46
C CYS A 39 -11.07 -10.59 -10.18
N PRO A 40 -9.74 -10.79 -10.32
CA PRO A 40 -9.20 -12.01 -10.92
C PRO A 40 -9.58 -13.28 -10.13
N ASP A 41 -9.81 -14.38 -10.87
CA ASP A 41 -9.95 -15.71 -10.27
C ASP A 41 -8.58 -16.26 -9.85
N TYR A 42 -8.45 -16.64 -8.58
CA TYR A 42 -7.22 -17.20 -7.99
C TYR A 42 -7.25 -18.75 -7.91
N SER A 43 -8.31 -19.39 -8.36
CA SER A 43 -8.40 -20.86 -8.37
C SER A 43 -7.27 -21.56 -9.14
N PRO A 44 -6.68 -20.99 -10.23
CA PRO A 44 -5.55 -21.60 -10.92
C PRO A 44 -4.25 -21.65 -10.10
N ILE A 45 -4.13 -20.82 -9.06
CA ILE A 45 -2.97 -20.80 -8.15
C ILE A 45 -3.36 -21.15 -6.70
N LYS A 46 -4.39 -22.00 -6.54
CA LYS A 46 -4.88 -22.49 -5.23
C LYS A 46 -3.80 -23.16 -4.37
N HIS A 47 -2.72 -23.67 -4.98
CA HIS A 47 -1.58 -24.22 -4.24
C HIS A 47 -0.83 -23.17 -3.43
N LEU A 48 -0.85 -21.88 -3.85
CA LEU A 48 -0.30 -20.76 -3.10
C LEU A 48 -1.34 -20.18 -2.12
N TYR A 49 -2.63 -20.31 -2.45
CA TYR A 49 -3.75 -19.72 -1.72
C TYR A 49 -4.87 -20.74 -1.50
N PRO A 50 -4.69 -21.72 -0.60
CA PRO A 50 -5.68 -22.80 -0.39
C PRO A 50 -7.04 -22.26 0.04
N ASP A 51 -7.09 -21.11 0.71
CA ASP A 51 -8.29 -20.49 1.25
C ASP A 51 -8.95 -19.47 0.30
N TYR A 52 -8.57 -19.42 -0.98
CA TYR A 52 -9.08 -18.41 -1.93
C TYR A 52 -10.61 -18.34 -2.00
N GLN A 53 -11.30 -19.45 -1.74
CA GLN A 53 -12.76 -19.52 -1.77
C GLN A 53 -13.45 -18.63 -0.71
N LYS A 54 -12.76 -18.30 0.39
CA LYS A 54 -13.28 -17.39 1.42
C LYS A 54 -13.53 -15.97 0.88
N TYR A 55 -12.92 -15.65 -0.26
CA TYR A 55 -12.96 -14.32 -0.90
C TYR A 55 -13.75 -14.32 -2.21
N THR A 56 -14.74 -15.22 -2.36
CA THR A 56 -15.59 -15.33 -3.54
C THR A 56 -17.07 -15.43 -3.13
N GLY A 57 -17.98 -14.95 -3.98
CA GLY A 57 -19.41 -14.90 -3.68
C GLY A 57 -19.76 -13.85 -2.61
N GLN A 58 -20.78 -14.14 -1.81
CA GLN A 58 -21.22 -13.23 -0.73
C GLN A 58 -20.27 -13.34 0.46
N ILE A 59 -19.42 -12.35 0.67
CA ILE A 59 -18.40 -12.38 1.75
C ILE A 59 -18.79 -11.54 2.98
N LEU A 60 -19.61 -10.51 2.79
CA LEU A 60 -20.15 -9.62 3.83
C LEU A 60 -21.59 -9.25 3.47
N PRO A 61 -22.41 -8.78 4.43
CA PRO A 61 -23.75 -8.27 4.12
C PRO A 61 -23.71 -7.20 3.02
N GLY A 62 -24.42 -7.42 1.92
CA GLY A 62 -24.47 -6.51 0.77
C GLY A 62 -23.22 -6.52 -0.14
N ILE A 63 -22.21 -7.35 0.10
CA ILE A 63 -20.97 -7.39 -0.68
C ILE A 63 -20.83 -8.73 -1.41
N GLU A 64 -20.84 -8.70 -2.73
CA GLU A 64 -20.68 -9.88 -3.59
C GLU A 64 -19.40 -9.78 -4.43
N ILE A 65 -18.56 -10.82 -4.40
CA ILE A 65 -17.33 -10.92 -5.17
C ILE A 65 -17.53 -11.82 -6.38
N ILE A 66 -17.27 -11.32 -7.56
CA ILE A 66 -17.31 -12.05 -8.83
C ILE A 66 -15.89 -12.30 -9.31
N SER A 67 -15.46 -13.55 -9.18
CA SER A 67 -14.19 -14.02 -9.74
C SER A 67 -14.27 -14.12 -11.26
N LEU A 68 -13.38 -13.43 -11.95
CA LEU A 68 -13.35 -13.33 -13.41
C LEU A 68 -12.22 -14.17 -14.02
N PRO A 69 -12.37 -14.68 -15.25
CA PRO A 69 -11.31 -15.41 -15.96
C PRO A 69 -9.99 -14.64 -15.92
N SER A 70 -8.95 -15.29 -15.46
CA SER A 70 -7.65 -14.67 -15.23
C SER A 70 -6.49 -15.46 -15.84
N SER A 71 -5.37 -14.79 -16.10
CA SER A 71 -4.11 -15.36 -16.55
C SER A 71 -2.99 -15.04 -15.55
N LYS A 72 -1.84 -15.69 -15.70
CA LYS A 72 -0.64 -15.37 -14.90
C LYS A 72 -0.23 -13.92 -15.15
N ALA A 73 0.03 -13.16 -14.11
CA ALA A 73 0.59 -11.82 -14.22
C ALA A 73 2.04 -11.87 -14.76
N ILE A 74 2.42 -10.87 -15.53
CA ILE A 74 3.72 -10.87 -16.25
C ILE A 74 4.91 -10.84 -15.27
N ALA A 75 4.80 -10.09 -14.18
CA ALA A 75 5.92 -9.83 -13.30
C ALA A 75 5.93 -10.66 -11.99
N LEU A 76 4.80 -11.24 -11.61
CA LEU A 76 4.60 -11.82 -10.27
C LEU A 76 3.83 -13.14 -10.34
N ASP A 77 4.49 -14.23 -9.96
CA ASP A 77 3.91 -15.59 -10.02
C ASP A 77 2.72 -15.80 -9.06
N PHE A 78 2.61 -14.97 -8.04
CA PHE A 78 1.56 -15.02 -7.02
C PHE A 78 0.38 -14.09 -7.33
N GLU A 79 0.43 -13.35 -8.45
CA GLU A 79 -0.65 -12.48 -8.92
C GLU A 79 -1.30 -12.98 -10.20
N ARG A 80 -2.51 -12.47 -10.46
CA ARG A 80 -3.32 -12.80 -11.64
C ARG A 80 -3.80 -11.53 -12.32
N ASP A 81 -3.83 -11.56 -13.65
CA ASP A 81 -4.40 -10.49 -14.49
C ASP A 81 -5.71 -10.94 -15.12
N LEU A 82 -6.67 -10.02 -15.25
CA LEU A 82 -7.92 -10.29 -15.97
C LEU A 82 -7.63 -10.57 -17.44
N THR A 83 -8.43 -11.44 -18.05
CA THR A 83 -8.34 -11.72 -19.48
C THR A 83 -9.36 -10.89 -20.27
N VAL A 84 -9.15 -10.74 -21.56
CA VAL A 84 -10.07 -10.01 -22.47
C VAL A 84 -11.52 -10.54 -22.39
N LYS A 85 -11.69 -11.86 -22.13
CA LYS A 85 -13.02 -12.49 -21.95
C LYS A 85 -13.78 -11.92 -20.76
N SER A 86 -13.10 -11.47 -19.72
CA SER A 86 -13.68 -10.91 -18.51
C SER A 86 -14.49 -9.65 -18.77
N TYR A 87 -14.14 -8.86 -19.80
CA TYR A 87 -14.85 -7.63 -20.12
C TYR A 87 -16.34 -7.84 -20.44
N GLN A 88 -16.69 -8.89 -21.19
CA GLN A 88 -18.09 -9.18 -21.52
C GLN A 88 -18.88 -9.66 -20.30
N ILE A 89 -18.24 -10.42 -19.42
CA ILE A 89 -18.85 -10.88 -18.17
C ILE A 89 -19.16 -9.69 -17.28
N VAL A 90 -18.21 -8.72 -17.16
CA VAL A 90 -18.45 -7.49 -16.41
C VAL A 90 -19.66 -6.74 -16.97
N LEU A 91 -19.74 -6.51 -18.27
CA LEU A 91 -20.89 -5.81 -18.87
C LEU A 91 -22.22 -6.53 -18.57
N GLN A 92 -22.27 -7.85 -18.76
CA GLN A 92 -23.48 -8.63 -18.47
C GLN A 92 -23.91 -8.53 -17.00
N LYS A 93 -22.96 -8.57 -16.07
CA LYS A 93 -23.25 -8.45 -14.64
C LYS A 93 -23.66 -7.02 -14.25
N LEU A 94 -23.09 -6.00 -14.86
CA LEU A 94 -23.52 -4.60 -14.66
C LEU A 94 -24.98 -4.40 -15.09
N GLU A 95 -25.41 -4.98 -16.24
CA GLU A 95 -26.82 -4.94 -16.69
C GLU A 95 -27.78 -5.59 -15.68
N GLN A 96 -27.36 -6.66 -15.01
CA GLN A 96 -28.16 -7.34 -13.99
C GLN A 96 -28.19 -6.54 -12.68
N PHE A 97 -27.05 -6.01 -12.23
CA PHE A 97 -26.88 -5.33 -10.94
C PHE A 97 -27.43 -3.91 -10.97
N LYS A 98 -27.29 -3.19 -12.09
CA LYS A 98 -27.70 -1.79 -12.28
C LYS A 98 -27.12 -0.87 -11.20
N PRO A 99 -25.79 -0.65 -11.20
CA PRO A 99 -25.14 0.20 -10.20
C PRO A 99 -25.51 1.68 -10.37
N ASP A 100 -25.49 2.43 -9.26
CA ASP A 100 -25.57 3.89 -9.27
C ASP A 100 -24.23 4.53 -9.66
N LEU A 101 -23.11 3.81 -9.43
CA LEU A 101 -21.75 4.27 -9.68
C LEU A 101 -20.83 3.08 -9.97
N ILE A 102 -19.85 3.30 -10.84
CA ILE A 102 -18.74 2.35 -11.08
C ILE A 102 -17.44 2.93 -10.56
N HIS A 103 -16.71 2.15 -9.77
CA HIS A 103 -15.39 2.46 -9.25
C HIS A 103 -14.36 1.48 -9.80
N VAL A 104 -13.25 1.98 -10.33
CA VAL A 104 -12.21 1.17 -10.98
C VAL A 104 -10.88 1.38 -10.27
N ASP A 105 -10.36 0.33 -9.66
CA ASP A 105 -9.03 0.35 -9.04
C ASP A 105 -7.96 -0.05 -10.07
N GLU A 106 -6.91 0.79 -10.24
CA GLU A 106 -5.80 0.59 -11.20
C GLU A 106 -6.27 0.44 -12.65
N ALA A 107 -6.94 1.47 -13.14
CA ALA A 107 -7.55 1.50 -14.48
C ALA A 107 -6.56 1.24 -15.63
N GLU A 108 -5.28 1.62 -15.49
CA GLU A 108 -4.21 1.38 -16.46
C GLU A 108 -3.89 -0.12 -16.60
N ARG A 109 -3.73 -0.85 -15.48
CA ARG A 109 -3.48 -2.28 -15.50
C ARG A 109 -4.66 -3.03 -16.13
N LEU A 110 -5.87 -2.70 -15.70
CA LEU A 110 -7.09 -3.28 -16.23
C LEU A 110 -7.29 -2.94 -17.72
N GLY A 111 -7.02 -1.70 -18.13
CA GLY A 111 -7.15 -1.26 -19.50
C GLY A 111 -6.20 -2.00 -20.47
N ILE A 112 -4.98 -2.27 -20.02
CA ILE A 112 -3.99 -3.07 -20.76
C ILE A 112 -4.45 -4.53 -20.86
N CYS A 113 -4.86 -5.15 -19.76
CA CYS A 113 -5.26 -6.56 -19.71
C CYS A 113 -6.55 -6.84 -20.49
N LEU A 114 -7.53 -5.96 -20.40
CA LEU A 114 -8.84 -6.10 -21.05
C LEU A 114 -8.86 -5.57 -22.49
N LEU A 115 -7.83 -4.82 -22.92
CA LEU A 115 -7.77 -4.05 -24.17
C LEU A 115 -8.95 -3.08 -24.33
N LYS A 116 -9.58 -2.71 -23.22
CA LYS A 116 -10.74 -1.80 -23.15
C LYS A 116 -10.78 -1.17 -21.76
N LEU A 117 -11.31 0.06 -21.69
CA LEU A 117 -11.49 0.73 -20.40
C LEU A 117 -12.69 0.14 -19.67
N PRO A 118 -12.47 -0.47 -18.47
CA PRO A 118 -13.56 -1.07 -17.72
C PRO A 118 -14.55 0.00 -17.22
N GLY A 119 -15.83 -0.36 -17.25
CA GLY A 119 -16.91 0.51 -16.77
C GLY A 119 -17.34 1.65 -17.69
N ILE A 120 -16.43 2.25 -18.47
CA ILE A 120 -16.70 3.47 -19.25
C ILE A 120 -17.87 3.31 -20.22
N LYS A 121 -17.86 2.22 -21.04
CA LYS A 121 -18.94 2.02 -22.03
C LYS A 121 -20.31 1.92 -21.35
N TYR A 122 -20.41 1.15 -20.26
CA TYR A 122 -21.66 1.00 -19.53
C TYR A 122 -22.10 2.32 -18.90
N ALA A 123 -21.18 3.02 -18.24
CA ALA A 123 -21.44 4.29 -17.59
C ALA A 123 -21.98 5.35 -18.57
N GLN A 124 -21.40 5.45 -19.76
CA GLN A 124 -21.86 6.35 -20.83
C GLN A 124 -23.27 5.98 -21.34
N GLN A 125 -23.55 4.68 -21.51
CA GLN A 125 -24.86 4.22 -22.00
C GLN A 125 -25.99 4.45 -20.97
N HIS A 126 -25.67 4.37 -19.67
CA HIS A 126 -26.66 4.47 -18.59
C HIS A 126 -26.61 5.81 -17.86
N HIS A 127 -25.77 6.75 -18.30
CA HIS A 127 -25.62 8.09 -17.70
C HIS A 127 -25.27 8.04 -16.21
N ILE A 128 -24.43 7.09 -15.77
CA ILE A 128 -23.93 6.97 -14.42
C ILE A 128 -22.45 7.36 -14.32
N SER A 129 -21.98 7.67 -13.12
CA SER A 129 -20.59 8.05 -12.91
C SER A 129 -19.65 6.83 -12.89
N CYS A 130 -18.49 7.02 -13.52
CA CYS A 130 -17.39 6.03 -13.52
C CYS A 130 -16.12 6.71 -13.05
N VAL A 131 -15.63 6.34 -11.87
CA VAL A 131 -14.44 6.92 -11.24
C VAL A 131 -13.30 5.92 -11.24
N ALA A 132 -12.05 6.42 -11.34
CA ALA A 132 -10.87 5.58 -11.24
C ALA A 132 -10.02 5.95 -10.03
N TRP A 133 -9.35 4.96 -9.43
CA TRP A 133 -8.37 5.19 -8.37
C TRP A 133 -7.00 4.69 -8.80
N LEU A 134 -6.01 5.59 -8.74
CA LEU A 134 -4.62 5.28 -8.98
C LEU A 134 -3.94 4.95 -7.65
N HIS A 135 -3.74 3.66 -7.40
CA HIS A 135 -3.04 3.16 -6.21
C HIS A 135 -1.53 3.15 -6.40
N THR A 136 -1.07 2.76 -7.59
CA THR A 136 0.34 2.57 -7.91
C THR A 136 0.73 3.43 -9.09
N ASN A 137 1.74 4.28 -8.94
CA ASN A 137 2.28 5.00 -10.10
C ASN A 137 3.34 4.13 -10.81
N TYR A 138 2.90 3.22 -11.67
CA TYR A 138 3.77 2.28 -12.38
C TYR A 138 4.89 2.94 -13.20
N ILE A 139 4.74 4.22 -13.60
CA ILE A 139 5.77 4.98 -14.31
C ILE A 139 7.00 5.20 -13.40
N ASP A 140 6.79 5.43 -12.10
CA ASP A 140 7.88 5.59 -11.13
C ASP A 140 8.65 4.27 -10.90
N TYR A 141 7.98 3.12 -11.08
CA TYR A 141 8.59 1.81 -10.91
C TYR A 141 9.25 1.26 -12.17
N PHE A 142 9.06 1.91 -13.32
CA PHE A 142 9.52 1.39 -14.61
C PHE A 142 11.03 1.08 -14.62
N ASP A 143 11.86 1.94 -14.02
CA ASP A 143 13.32 1.74 -13.96
C ASP A 143 13.74 0.55 -13.07
N ASP A 144 12.93 0.15 -12.12
CA ASP A 144 13.25 -0.95 -11.20
C ASP A 144 13.04 -2.33 -11.86
N TYR A 145 12.15 -2.38 -12.85
CA TYR A 145 11.76 -3.63 -13.51
C TYR A 145 12.31 -3.78 -14.92
N PHE A 146 12.67 -2.65 -15.58
CA PHE A 146 13.15 -2.67 -16.97
C PHE A 146 14.51 -1.98 -17.08
N ASN A 147 15.56 -2.76 -17.37
CA ASN A 147 16.91 -2.25 -17.57
C ASN A 147 17.14 -1.95 -19.07
N LEU A 148 16.56 -0.84 -19.56
CA LEU A 148 16.69 -0.42 -20.95
C LEU A 148 17.76 0.67 -21.11
N PRO A 149 18.41 0.81 -22.28
CA PRO A 149 19.28 1.94 -22.56
C PRO A 149 18.59 3.28 -22.26
N PHE A 150 19.32 4.26 -21.72
CA PHE A 150 18.77 5.51 -21.18
C PHE A 150 17.80 6.25 -22.15
N GLY A 151 18.17 6.34 -23.43
CA GLY A 151 17.31 7.00 -24.45
C GLY A 151 15.99 6.27 -24.69
N LEU A 152 16.03 4.94 -24.76
CA LEU A 152 14.84 4.10 -24.96
C LEU A 152 13.95 4.12 -23.72
N ASN A 153 14.55 4.09 -22.52
CA ASN A 153 13.85 4.17 -21.27
C ASN A 153 13.01 5.47 -21.16
N LYS A 154 13.61 6.62 -21.48
CA LYS A 154 12.93 7.90 -21.49
C LYS A 154 11.75 7.92 -22.48
N LEU A 155 11.95 7.41 -23.69
CA LEU A 155 10.90 7.32 -24.70
C LEU A 155 9.74 6.42 -24.24
N CYS A 156 10.04 5.23 -23.71
CA CYS A 156 9.01 4.33 -23.17
C CYS A 156 8.20 4.98 -22.05
N LYS A 157 8.83 5.67 -21.12
CA LYS A 157 8.14 6.42 -20.06
C LYS A 157 7.25 7.53 -20.61
N GLN A 158 7.69 8.27 -21.62
CA GLN A 158 6.86 9.29 -22.27
C GLN A 158 5.62 8.68 -22.93
N VAL A 159 5.78 7.59 -23.67
CA VAL A 159 4.65 6.87 -24.28
C VAL A 159 3.68 6.33 -23.22
N LEU A 160 4.19 5.71 -22.16
CA LEU A 160 3.37 5.23 -21.05
C LEU A 160 2.62 6.38 -20.36
N SER A 161 3.27 7.52 -20.17
CA SER A 161 2.64 8.71 -19.57
C SER A 161 1.46 9.20 -20.41
N LEU A 162 1.60 9.23 -21.74
CA LEU A 162 0.51 9.61 -22.66
C LEU A 162 -0.65 8.61 -22.61
N ILE A 163 -0.33 7.31 -22.57
CA ILE A 163 -1.34 6.25 -22.47
C ILE A 163 -2.09 6.38 -21.14
N PHE A 164 -1.38 6.54 -20.02
CA PHE A 164 -1.98 6.69 -18.69
C PHE A 164 -2.85 7.94 -18.59
N ALA A 165 -2.36 9.08 -19.13
CA ALA A 165 -3.16 10.30 -19.18
C ALA A 165 -4.45 10.10 -19.99
N LYS A 166 -4.39 9.41 -21.12
CA LYS A 166 -5.58 9.09 -21.93
C LYS A 166 -6.55 8.17 -21.17
N ILE A 167 -6.04 7.13 -20.51
CA ILE A 167 -6.85 6.20 -19.72
C ILE A 167 -7.58 6.95 -18.62
N TYR A 168 -6.86 7.63 -17.73
CA TYR A 168 -7.44 8.28 -16.57
C TYR A 168 -8.34 9.48 -16.90
N ASN A 169 -8.02 10.25 -17.93
CA ASN A 169 -8.89 11.34 -18.40
C ASN A 169 -10.21 10.84 -19.03
N SER A 170 -10.38 9.55 -19.26
CA SER A 170 -11.63 8.96 -19.74
C SER A 170 -12.65 8.73 -18.62
N TYR A 171 -12.23 8.77 -17.35
CA TYR A 171 -13.08 8.63 -16.18
C TYR A 171 -13.58 10.00 -15.68
N ASP A 172 -14.68 10.03 -14.94
CA ASP A 172 -15.25 11.29 -14.41
C ASP A 172 -14.35 11.95 -13.36
N CYS A 173 -13.57 11.15 -12.62
CA CYS A 173 -12.44 11.63 -11.82
C CYS A 173 -11.40 10.52 -11.59
N THR A 174 -10.18 10.97 -11.27
CA THR A 174 -9.06 10.12 -10.85
C THR A 174 -8.76 10.39 -9.38
N LEU A 175 -9.02 9.40 -8.53
CA LEU A 175 -8.74 9.46 -7.12
C LEU A 175 -7.28 9.15 -6.84
N VAL A 176 -6.66 9.90 -5.94
CA VAL A 176 -5.32 9.66 -5.41
C VAL A 176 -5.27 9.98 -3.93
N SER A 177 -4.39 9.30 -3.19
CA SER A 177 -4.30 9.39 -1.74
C SER A 177 -3.18 10.32 -1.26
N SER A 178 -2.43 10.98 -2.16
CA SER A 178 -1.36 11.90 -1.75
C SER A 178 -1.19 13.10 -2.68
N SER A 179 -0.77 14.22 -2.09
CA SER A 179 -0.49 15.47 -2.80
C SER A 179 0.69 15.32 -3.78
N VAL A 180 1.66 14.49 -3.44
CA VAL A 180 2.83 14.19 -4.29
C VAL A 180 2.39 13.43 -5.54
N THR A 181 1.59 12.38 -5.36
CA THR A 181 1.05 11.61 -6.48
C THR A 181 0.18 12.52 -7.36
N ALA A 182 -0.69 13.34 -6.77
CA ALA A 182 -1.53 14.29 -7.51
C ALA A 182 -0.68 15.24 -8.39
N ARG A 183 0.41 15.80 -7.83
CA ARG A 183 1.33 16.65 -8.60
C ARG A 183 2.02 15.92 -9.73
N LYS A 184 2.53 14.70 -9.49
CA LYS A 184 3.22 13.87 -10.49
C LYS A 184 2.28 13.52 -11.65
N ILE A 185 1.07 13.04 -11.36
CA ILE A 185 0.14 12.63 -12.42
C ILE A 185 -0.44 13.84 -13.19
N LYS A 186 -0.53 15.01 -12.55
CA LYS A 186 -0.86 16.26 -13.24
C LYS A 186 0.21 16.64 -14.28
N GLN A 187 1.50 16.43 -13.96
CA GLN A 187 2.61 16.71 -14.89
C GLN A 187 2.58 15.81 -16.13
N ILE A 188 2.05 14.60 -16.05
CA ILE A 188 1.89 13.70 -17.21
C ILE A 188 0.58 13.94 -17.97
N GLY A 189 -0.24 14.93 -17.56
CA GLY A 189 -1.42 15.36 -18.32
C GLY A 189 -2.76 14.79 -17.83
N ILE A 190 -2.84 14.17 -16.65
CA ILE A 190 -4.11 13.81 -16.03
C ILE A 190 -4.75 15.08 -15.42
N LYS A 191 -6.02 15.36 -15.77
CA LYS A 191 -6.67 16.65 -15.48
C LYS A 191 -7.76 16.57 -14.40
N ASN A 192 -8.47 15.46 -14.31
CA ASN A 192 -9.65 15.22 -13.47
C ASN A 192 -9.28 14.64 -12.10
N ILE A 193 -8.24 15.17 -11.44
CA ILE A 193 -7.67 14.63 -10.21
C ILE A 193 -8.49 15.07 -9.00
N VAL A 194 -8.81 14.12 -8.13
CA VAL A 194 -9.33 14.34 -6.77
C VAL A 194 -8.36 13.73 -5.79
N CYS A 195 -7.69 14.58 -5.01
CA CYS A 195 -6.78 14.15 -3.94
C CYS A 195 -7.52 14.22 -2.61
N ALA A 196 -7.60 13.08 -1.90
CA ALA A 196 -8.28 12.98 -0.61
C ALA A 196 -7.62 11.94 0.30
N GLU A 197 -7.93 12.01 1.59
CA GLU A 197 -7.53 11.01 2.58
C GLU A 197 -8.42 9.76 2.39
N LEU A 198 -7.87 8.76 1.70
CA LEU A 198 -8.60 7.56 1.28
C LEU A 198 -7.97 6.25 1.81
N LEU A 199 -6.85 6.33 2.53
CA LEU A 199 -6.20 5.19 3.18
C LEU A 199 -6.21 5.39 4.68
N GLY A 200 -6.53 4.32 5.40
CA GLY A 200 -6.67 4.32 6.84
C GLY A 200 -5.99 3.13 7.51
N CYS A 201 -6.17 3.05 8.82
CA CYS A 201 -5.81 1.89 9.62
C CYS A 201 -6.92 1.56 10.63
N ASP A 202 -6.86 0.36 11.19
CA ASP A 202 -7.78 -0.08 12.24
C ASP A 202 -7.24 0.36 13.60
N LEU A 203 -7.56 1.61 13.97
CA LEU A 203 -7.10 2.24 15.22
C LEU A 203 -7.47 1.41 16.47
N SER A 204 -8.58 0.68 16.44
CA SER A 204 -9.04 -0.11 17.57
C SER A 204 -8.08 -1.24 17.93
N GLN A 205 -7.46 -1.87 16.92
CA GLN A 205 -6.47 -2.92 17.13
C GLN A 205 -5.23 -2.39 17.84
N PHE A 206 -4.74 -1.21 17.48
CA PHE A 206 -3.56 -0.59 18.12
C PHE A 206 -3.82 -0.16 19.55
N ASN A 207 -5.05 0.28 19.87
CA ASN A 207 -5.40 0.76 21.21
C ASN A 207 -5.55 -0.36 22.23
N GLN A 208 -5.76 -1.61 21.80
CA GLN A 208 -5.94 -2.77 22.67
C GLN A 208 -4.61 -3.47 23.03
N ILE A 209 -3.52 -3.13 22.33
CA ILE A 209 -2.22 -3.78 22.50
C ILE A 209 -1.34 -2.97 23.43
N ASN A 210 -0.78 -3.64 24.44
CA ASN A 210 0.25 -3.09 25.30
C ASN A 210 1.63 -3.59 24.86
N LYS A 211 2.63 -2.72 24.92
CA LYS A 211 4.02 -3.09 24.67
C LYS A 211 4.51 -4.08 25.74
N THR A 212 5.03 -5.23 25.29
CA THR A 212 5.53 -6.29 26.16
C THR A 212 7.03 -6.51 25.89
N PRO A 213 7.93 -6.34 26.86
CA PRO A 213 9.38 -6.49 26.65
C PRO A 213 9.78 -7.82 26.02
N SER A 214 9.15 -8.92 26.43
CA SER A 214 9.41 -10.29 25.97
C SER A 214 8.69 -10.67 24.65
N PHE A 215 7.89 -9.79 24.06
CA PHE A 215 7.02 -10.10 22.91
C PHE A 215 7.71 -10.88 21.80
N PHE A 216 8.84 -10.38 21.29
CA PHE A 216 9.54 -11.02 20.17
C PHE A 216 10.14 -12.38 20.56
N LYS A 217 10.54 -12.57 21.81
CA LYS A 217 11.01 -13.84 22.34
C LYS A 217 9.87 -14.86 22.43
N GLU A 218 8.73 -14.46 22.95
CA GLU A 218 7.59 -15.35 23.18
C GLU A 218 6.85 -15.70 21.90
N GLN A 219 6.56 -14.72 21.04
CA GLN A 219 5.75 -14.92 19.84
C GLN A 219 6.55 -15.41 18.64
N TYR A 220 7.84 -15.06 18.55
CA TYR A 220 8.68 -15.37 17.38
C TYR A 220 9.93 -16.19 17.74
N ASN A 221 10.07 -16.62 18.98
CA ASN A 221 11.22 -17.39 19.46
C ASN A 221 12.56 -16.72 19.13
N LEU A 222 12.63 -15.39 19.24
CA LEU A 222 13.85 -14.62 19.02
C LEU A 222 14.69 -14.56 20.31
N ALA A 223 15.92 -14.04 20.21
CA ALA A 223 16.75 -13.74 21.38
C ALA A 223 16.04 -12.71 22.27
N ASP A 224 16.53 -12.55 23.49
CA ASP A 224 16.07 -11.50 24.39
C ASP A 224 16.51 -10.13 23.84
N LEU A 225 15.52 -9.30 23.50
CA LEU A 225 15.72 -7.98 22.88
C LEU A 225 15.29 -6.83 23.80
N GLU A 226 15.07 -7.09 25.10
CA GLU A 226 14.58 -6.07 26.03
C GLU A 226 15.48 -4.83 26.06
N ASN A 227 16.79 -5.04 26.08
CA ASN A 227 17.79 -3.96 26.11
C ASN A 227 18.22 -3.45 24.72
N LYS A 228 17.53 -3.86 23.65
CA LYS A 228 17.81 -3.42 22.27
C LYS A 228 16.73 -2.47 21.76
N ILE A 229 17.15 -1.50 20.96
CA ILE A 229 16.23 -0.65 20.21
C ILE A 229 15.81 -1.39 18.95
N LYS A 230 14.53 -1.69 18.80
CA LYS A 230 13.97 -2.48 17.73
C LYS A 230 13.64 -1.59 16.54
N LEU A 231 14.43 -1.72 15.48
CA LEU A 231 14.18 -1.09 14.18
C LEU A 231 13.25 -1.99 13.37
N ILE A 232 12.06 -1.51 13.05
CA ILE A 232 11.01 -2.28 12.37
C ILE A 232 10.94 -1.91 10.89
N PHE A 233 11.00 -2.92 10.03
CA PHE A 233 10.75 -2.83 8.60
C PHE A 233 9.59 -3.74 8.24
N ILE A 234 8.55 -3.21 7.57
CA ILE A 234 7.39 -4.00 7.13
C ILE A 234 7.11 -3.72 5.66
N GLY A 235 7.03 -4.78 4.85
CA GLY A 235 6.67 -4.66 3.44
C GLY A 235 7.28 -5.75 2.57
N ARG A 236 7.05 -5.65 1.26
CA ARG A 236 7.64 -6.57 0.28
C ARG A 236 9.17 -6.42 0.28
N LEU A 237 9.89 -7.53 0.16
CA LEU A 237 11.35 -7.53 0.09
C LEU A 237 11.81 -7.43 -1.38
N THR A 238 11.54 -6.28 -1.98
CA THR A 238 11.79 -5.95 -3.39
C THR A 238 12.71 -4.73 -3.53
N PRO A 239 13.40 -4.52 -4.68
CA PRO A 239 14.35 -3.42 -4.87
C PRO A 239 13.74 -2.02 -4.65
N ASP A 240 12.48 -1.82 -5.03
CA ASP A 240 11.73 -0.56 -4.89
C ASP A 240 11.55 -0.09 -3.44
N LYS A 241 11.76 -0.99 -2.45
CA LYS A 241 11.69 -0.68 -1.02
C LYS A 241 13.00 -0.12 -0.44
N GLY A 242 13.99 0.19 -1.28
CA GLY A 242 15.21 0.90 -0.89
C GLY A 242 16.23 0.05 -0.12
N TRP A 243 16.21 -1.28 -0.26
CA TRP A 243 17.11 -2.18 0.48
C TRP A 243 18.58 -1.93 0.19
N TYR A 244 18.96 -1.64 -1.06
CA TYR A 244 20.36 -1.32 -1.40
C TYR A 244 20.87 -0.03 -0.78
N PHE A 245 19.99 0.97 -0.61
CA PHE A 245 20.29 2.16 0.19
C PHE A 245 20.47 1.79 1.67
N THR A 246 19.54 0.98 2.22
CA THR A 246 19.57 0.50 3.61
C THR A 246 20.88 -0.20 3.93
N PHE A 247 21.34 -1.13 3.08
CA PHE A 247 22.61 -1.84 3.26
C PHE A 247 23.81 -0.89 3.35
N LYS A 248 23.91 0.01 2.37
CA LYS A 248 25.01 0.99 2.29
C LYS A 248 25.03 1.96 3.46
N ALA A 249 23.84 2.34 3.95
CA ALA A 249 23.73 3.25 5.07
C ALA A 249 24.09 2.54 6.39
N LEU A 250 23.45 1.43 6.71
CA LEU A 250 23.67 0.72 7.97
C LEU A 250 25.11 0.20 8.13
N ALA A 251 25.78 -0.14 7.04
CA ALA A 251 27.19 -0.54 7.03
C ALA A 251 28.16 0.55 7.54
N LYS A 252 27.70 1.81 7.62
CA LYS A 252 28.50 2.94 8.14
C LYS A 252 28.28 3.21 9.64
N LEU A 253 27.34 2.50 10.27
CA LEU A 253 27.13 2.61 11.72
C LEU A 253 28.33 2.05 12.48
N SER A 254 28.68 2.70 13.60
CA SER A 254 29.72 2.17 14.48
C SER A 254 29.29 0.86 15.15
N PRO A 255 30.23 -0.02 15.51
CA PRO A 255 29.93 -1.23 16.27
C PRO A 255 29.15 -0.97 17.56
N GLU A 256 29.42 0.16 18.20
CA GLU A 256 28.72 0.56 19.43
C GLU A 256 27.22 0.77 19.18
N ILE A 257 26.85 1.44 18.07
CA ILE A 257 25.46 1.65 17.69
C ILE A 257 24.80 0.33 17.25
N LEU A 258 25.52 -0.46 16.43
CA LEU A 258 25.03 -1.78 15.97
C LEU A 258 24.73 -2.72 17.14
N ASN A 259 25.50 -2.64 18.23
CA ASN A 259 25.27 -3.42 19.45
C ASN A 259 24.03 -2.96 20.27
N LYS A 260 23.53 -1.75 20.05
CA LYS A 260 22.33 -1.20 20.74
C LYS A 260 21.03 -1.51 20.03
N ILE A 261 21.06 -2.00 18.78
CA ILE A 261 19.88 -2.19 17.95
C ILE A 261 19.58 -3.66 17.66
N ALA A 262 18.32 -3.96 17.39
CA ALA A 262 17.86 -5.17 16.73
C ALA A 262 17.06 -4.79 15.47
N ILE A 263 17.34 -5.45 14.36
CA ILE A 263 16.67 -5.21 13.08
C ILE A 263 15.62 -6.29 12.86
N ILE A 264 14.35 -5.91 12.86
CA ILE A 264 13.21 -6.81 12.73
C ILE A 264 12.51 -6.51 11.40
N ILE A 265 12.40 -7.52 10.56
CA ILE A 265 11.90 -7.40 9.20
C ILE A 265 10.70 -8.33 9.02
N ALA A 266 9.52 -7.77 8.80
CA ALA A 266 8.30 -8.50 8.46
C ALA A 266 7.99 -8.33 6.97
N GLY A 267 7.96 -9.43 6.24
CA GLY A 267 7.71 -9.45 4.81
C GLY A 267 8.39 -10.60 4.08
N ASP A 268 8.13 -10.69 2.79
CA ASP A 268 8.73 -11.70 1.92
C ASP A 268 8.99 -11.10 0.53
N GLY A 269 9.87 -11.70 -0.24
CA GLY A 269 10.20 -11.25 -1.59
C GLY A 269 11.55 -11.75 -2.09
N PRO A 270 11.90 -11.44 -3.34
CA PRO A 270 13.10 -11.96 -3.98
C PRO A 270 14.40 -11.58 -3.27
N LEU A 271 14.44 -10.45 -2.55
CA LEU A 271 15.64 -10.01 -1.83
C LEU A 271 15.82 -10.63 -0.43
N LYS A 272 14.92 -11.51 0.03
CA LYS A 272 14.94 -12.08 1.39
C LYS A 272 16.29 -12.65 1.81
N THR A 273 16.88 -13.47 0.95
CA THR A 273 18.18 -14.11 1.23
C THR A 273 19.31 -13.09 1.29
N GLU A 274 19.36 -12.17 0.34
CA GLU A 274 20.37 -11.12 0.27
C GLU A 274 20.28 -10.18 1.48
N ILE A 275 19.07 -9.75 1.85
CA ILE A 275 18.83 -8.92 3.05
C ILE A 275 19.38 -9.61 4.30
N LYS A 276 19.01 -10.88 4.49
CA LYS A 276 19.47 -11.67 5.64
C LYS A 276 20.98 -11.77 5.71
N GLN A 277 21.62 -12.13 4.59
CA GLN A 277 23.07 -12.31 4.53
C GLN A 277 23.80 -11.00 4.75
N THR A 278 23.42 -9.93 4.07
CA THR A 278 24.10 -8.63 4.14
C THR A 278 23.97 -8.01 5.54
N LEU A 279 22.77 -7.97 6.12
CA LEU A 279 22.58 -7.35 7.43
C LEU A 279 23.18 -8.17 8.57
N LYS A 280 23.20 -9.52 8.48
CA LYS A 280 23.86 -10.38 9.48
C LYS A 280 25.39 -10.24 9.49
N GLN A 281 26.00 -9.71 8.45
CA GLN A 281 27.42 -9.36 8.47
C GLN A 281 27.70 -8.11 9.33
N LEU A 282 26.70 -7.26 9.53
CA LEU A 282 26.82 -6.03 10.33
C LEU A 282 26.54 -6.27 11.80
N THR A 283 25.49 -7.03 12.11
CA THR A 283 25.08 -7.36 13.49
C THR A 283 24.38 -8.73 13.52
N PRO A 284 24.58 -9.53 14.60
CA PRO A 284 23.85 -10.79 14.76
C PRO A 284 22.35 -10.61 14.98
N ASP A 285 21.92 -9.43 15.49
CA ASP A 285 20.54 -9.13 15.88
C ASP A 285 19.69 -8.71 14.67
N VAL A 286 19.62 -9.56 13.65
CA VAL A 286 18.79 -9.42 12.47
C VAL A 286 17.80 -10.57 12.37
N TYR A 287 16.51 -10.25 12.37
CA TYR A 287 15.42 -11.21 12.42
C TYR A 287 14.43 -10.98 11.29
N LEU A 288 14.25 -12.00 10.44
CA LEU A 288 13.24 -11.99 9.39
C LEU A 288 12.04 -12.82 9.88
N LEU A 289 10.92 -12.16 10.13
CA LEU A 289 9.68 -12.82 10.58
C LEU A 289 8.95 -13.53 9.44
N GLY A 290 9.37 -13.28 8.18
CA GLY A 290 8.64 -13.75 7.01
C GLY A 290 7.35 -12.95 6.79
N ARG A 291 6.44 -13.52 6.00
CA ARG A 291 5.11 -12.94 5.78
C ARG A 291 4.28 -13.12 7.05
N ILE A 292 3.84 -12.02 7.62
CA ILE A 292 2.92 -12.02 8.77
C ILE A 292 1.50 -11.70 8.30
N GLN A 293 0.50 -12.15 9.03
CA GLN A 293 -0.89 -11.81 8.77
C GLN A 293 -1.16 -10.33 9.10
N PRO A 294 -2.07 -9.64 8.40
CA PRO A 294 -2.38 -8.23 8.67
C PRO A 294 -2.74 -7.97 10.14
N GLN A 295 -3.40 -8.91 10.81
CA GLN A 295 -3.78 -8.82 12.22
C GLN A 295 -2.60 -8.83 13.19
N ALA A 296 -1.44 -9.36 12.77
CA ALA A 296 -0.21 -9.38 13.58
C ALA A 296 0.64 -8.10 13.40
N VAL A 297 0.35 -7.27 12.39
CA VAL A 297 1.09 -6.03 12.14
C VAL A 297 1.02 -5.05 13.32
N PRO A 298 -0.15 -4.81 13.95
CA PRO A 298 -0.24 -3.94 15.11
C PRO A 298 0.65 -4.38 16.27
N GLU A 299 0.70 -5.68 16.57
CA GLU A 299 1.52 -6.22 17.67
C GLU A 299 3.01 -6.02 17.40
N VAL A 300 3.46 -6.27 16.16
CA VAL A 300 4.87 -6.07 15.77
C VAL A 300 5.26 -4.60 15.89
N LEU A 301 4.39 -3.68 15.45
CA LEU A 301 4.67 -2.24 15.49
C LEU A 301 4.66 -1.70 16.92
N VAL A 302 3.65 -2.03 17.74
CA VAL A 302 3.56 -1.57 19.13
C VAL A 302 4.77 -2.02 19.96
N ASN A 303 5.31 -3.20 19.66
CA ASN A 303 6.51 -3.72 20.34
C ASN A 303 7.83 -3.26 19.70
N GLY A 304 7.77 -2.47 18.62
CA GLY A 304 8.91 -1.79 18.01
C GLY A 304 9.30 -0.50 18.74
N ASP A 305 10.37 0.15 18.27
CA ASP A 305 10.84 1.42 18.83
C ASP A 305 11.00 2.52 17.74
N ILE A 306 11.36 2.12 16.52
CA ILE A 306 11.50 3.02 15.35
C ILE A 306 11.01 2.24 14.12
N PHE A 307 10.10 2.83 13.37
CA PHE A 307 9.72 2.30 12.05
C PHE A 307 10.60 2.92 10.96
N ILE A 308 11.07 2.10 10.01
CA ILE A 308 11.92 2.57 8.93
C ILE A 308 11.36 2.13 7.59
N THR A 309 11.18 3.08 6.68
CA THR A 309 10.99 2.81 5.25
C THR A 309 11.99 3.62 4.44
N ASN A 310 12.61 3.01 3.44
CA ASN A 310 13.52 3.66 2.51
C ASN A 310 12.96 3.70 1.09
N SER A 311 11.65 3.45 0.93
CA SER A 311 10.94 3.54 -0.34
C SER A 311 10.66 4.99 -0.72
N GLU A 312 11.20 5.44 -1.83
CA GLU A 312 10.95 6.80 -2.39
C GLU A 312 9.67 6.84 -3.25
N LYS A 313 9.04 5.69 -3.47
CA LYS A 313 7.96 5.51 -4.44
C LYS A 313 6.60 5.18 -3.80
N GLU A 314 6.49 5.29 -2.48
CA GLU A 314 5.21 5.10 -1.81
C GLU A 314 4.17 6.10 -2.32
N THR A 315 2.98 5.61 -2.66
CA THR A 315 1.87 6.50 -3.03
C THR A 315 1.25 7.18 -1.82
N ARG A 316 1.22 6.49 -0.67
CA ARG A 316 0.82 7.06 0.63
C ARG A 316 1.62 6.48 1.80
N GLY A 317 1.89 5.18 1.78
CA GLY A 317 2.60 4.46 2.85
C GLY A 317 1.65 4.00 3.97
N LEU A 318 0.84 2.98 3.71
CA LEU A 318 -0.07 2.40 4.72
C LEU A 318 0.67 2.01 6.00
N THR A 319 1.85 1.38 5.88
CA THR A 319 2.67 0.97 7.02
C THR A 319 3.21 2.16 7.85
N VAL A 320 3.33 3.35 7.25
CA VAL A 320 3.69 4.59 7.97
C VAL A 320 2.49 5.05 8.82
N ILE A 321 1.26 4.97 8.28
CA ILE A 321 0.04 5.25 9.03
C ILE A 321 -0.10 4.27 10.21
N GLU A 322 0.17 2.98 9.97
CA GLU A 322 0.13 1.93 11.00
C GLU A 322 1.20 2.15 12.09
N ALA A 323 2.42 2.55 11.70
CA ALA A 323 3.47 2.91 12.66
C ALA A 323 3.08 4.12 13.53
N ALA A 324 2.45 5.14 12.93
CA ALA A 324 1.91 6.27 13.65
C ALA A 324 0.81 5.83 14.63
N ALA A 325 -0.12 4.96 14.21
CA ALA A 325 -1.17 4.41 15.08
C ALA A 325 -0.59 3.57 16.24
N ALA A 326 0.54 2.88 16.01
CA ALA A 326 1.28 2.16 17.04
C ALA A 326 1.99 3.07 18.05
N GLY A 327 2.11 4.36 17.77
CA GLY A 327 2.80 5.34 18.60
C GLY A 327 4.33 5.22 18.55
N ILE A 328 4.89 4.80 17.41
CA ILE A 328 6.34 4.79 17.18
C ILE A 328 6.73 5.77 16.07
N PRO A 329 7.84 6.51 16.23
CA PRO A 329 8.30 7.43 15.21
C PRO A 329 8.74 6.68 13.95
N ALA A 330 8.47 7.28 12.78
CA ALA A 330 8.94 6.77 11.50
C ALA A 330 10.15 7.55 10.99
N ILE A 331 11.09 6.85 10.32
CA ILE A 331 12.11 7.47 9.47
C ILE A 331 11.81 7.10 8.03
N ALA A 332 11.70 8.10 7.17
CA ALA A 332 11.39 7.91 5.76
C ALA A 332 12.12 8.92 4.87
N PRO A 333 12.30 8.64 3.56
CA PRO A 333 12.81 9.66 2.63
C PRO A 333 11.78 10.79 2.45
N SER A 334 12.24 12.02 2.29
CA SER A 334 11.41 13.18 1.91
C SER A 334 10.95 13.04 0.45
N ALA A 335 10.29 11.94 0.12
CA ALA A 335 9.83 11.59 -1.23
C ALA A 335 8.56 10.73 -1.17
N GLY A 336 7.82 10.68 -2.28
CA GLY A 336 6.58 9.91 -2.33
C GLY A 336 5.50 10.44 -1.37
N GLY A 337 4.46 9.65 -1.18
CA GLY A 337 3.29 10.04 -0.37
C GLY A 337 3.53 10.00 1.13
N VAL A 338 4.65 9.48 1.61
CA VAL A 338 4.96 9.47 3.06
C VAL A 338 5.11 10.87 3.65
N ILE A 339 5.45 11.87 2.83
CA ILE A 339 5.55 13.26 3.26
C ILE A 339 4.20 13.89 3.65
N ASP A 340 3.10 13.30 3.21
CA ASP A 340 1.76 13.70 3.63
C ASP A 340 1.31 13.02 4.94
N THR A 341 2.09 12.05 5.42
CA THR A 341 1.79 11.27 6.63
C THR A 341 2.70 11.60 7.80
N ILE A 342 3.95 11.99 7.52
CA ILE A 342 4.95 12.34 8.53
C ILE A 342 5.09 13.87 8.60
N VAL A 343 4.87 14.44 9.78
CA VAL A 343 5.24 15.83 10.10
C VAL A 343 6.69 15.80 10.60
N ASP A 344 7.61 16.26 9.73
CA ASP A 344 9.06 16.20 10.00
C ASP A 344 9.44 16.92 11.30
N GLY A 345 10.21 16.24 12.14
CA GLY A 345 10.62 16.75 13.45
C GLY A 345 9.54 16.62 14.56
N GLU A 346 8.30 16.25 14.22
CA GLU A 346 7.20 16.11 15.18
C GLU A 346 6.68 14.70 15.34
N THR A 347 6.30 14.03 14.26
CA THR A 347 5.74 12.67 14.29
C THR A 347 6.70 11.61 13.76
N GLY A 348 7.86 12.05 13.24
CA GLY A 348 8.92 11.24 12.68
C GLY A 348 9.98 12.14 12.05
N LEU A 349 10.90 11.53 11.32
CA LEU A 349 11.98 12.25 10.66
C LEU A 349 12.03 11.91 9.17
N LEU A 350 12.05 12.97 8.34
CA LEU A 350 12.21 12.85 6.89
C LEU A 350 13.66 13.18 6.50
N TYR A 351 14.33 12.24 5.85
CA TYR A 351 15.69 12.47 5.35
C TYR A 351 15.70 12.78 3.84
N GLN A 352 16.73 13.51 3.39
CA GLN A 352 16.91 13.80 1.97
C GLN A 352 17.12 12.50 1.17
N PRO A 353 16.34 12.25 0.10
CA PRO A 353 16.47 11.05 -0.72
C PRO A 353 17.91 10.78 -1.17
N GLN A 354 18.32 9.51 -1.13
CA GLN A 354 19.68 9.03 -1.46
C GLN A 354 20.83 9.61 -0.58
N ASN A 355 20.53 10.41 0.44
CA ASN A 355 21.53 10.96 1.36
C ASN A 355 21.71 10.05 2.59
N GLN A 356 22.71 9.16 2.54
CA GLN A 356 23.01 8.25 3.63
C GLN A 356 23.44 8.96 4.91
N ALA A 357 24.15 10.09 4.81
CA ALA A 357 24.62 10.84 5.98
C ALA A 357 23.43 11.45 6.74
N ASP A 358 22.47 12.05 6.03
CA ASP A 358 21.26 12.60 6.64
C ASP A 358 20.37 11.50 7.26
N PHE A 359 20.23 10.36 6.59
CA PHE A 359 19.53 9.20 7.16
C PHE A 359 20.17 8.71 8.45
N LEU A 360 21.50 8.56 8.46
CA LEU A 360 22.25 8.08 9.62
C LEU A 360 22.22 9.07 10.80
N ASP A 361 22.31 10.37 10.53
CA ASP A 361 22.16 11.41 11.56
C ASP A 361 20.80 11.27 12.25
N LYS A 362 19.73 11.22 11.49
CA LYS A 362 18.36 11.06 12.00
C LYS A 362 18.14 9.74 12.74
N LEU A 363 18.66 8.62 12.21
CA LEU A 363 18.59 7.32 12.85
C LEU A 363 19.36 7.32 14.19
N THR A 364 20.59 7.81 14.18
CA THR A 364 21.44 7.89 15.39
C THR A 364 20.80 8.76 16.46
N ARG A 365 20.20 9.89 16.08
CA ARG A 365 19.46 10.77 16.98
C ARG A 365 18.30 10.04 17.65
N LEU A 366 17.48 9.30 16.90
CA LEU A 366 16.40 8.50 17.49
C LEU A 366 16.91 7.32 18.32
N ILE A 367 18.05 6.71 17.98
CA ILE A 367 18.67 5.66 18.79
C ILE A 367 19.14 6.21 20.14
N ALA A 368 19.77 7.40 20.14
CA ALA A 368 20.37 7.99 21.34
C ALA A 368 19.32 8.55 22.32
N ASP A 369 18.22 9.11 21.81
CA ASP A 369 17.27 9.90 22.60
C ASP A 369 15.90 9.16 22.74
N SER A 370 15.70 8.52 23.90
CA SER A 370 14.44 7.83 24.22
C SER A 370 13.27 8.79 24.45
N SER A 371 13.52 9.97 24.99
CA SER A 371 12.50 10.99 25.24
C SER A 371 11.96 11.55 23.92
N LEU A 372 12.87 11.75 22.95
CA LEU A 372 12.49 12.17 21.60
C LEU A 372 11.62 11.11 20.90
N ARG A 373 12.02 9.81 20.98
CA ARG A 373 11.20 8.71 20.42
C ARG A 373 9.80 8.69 21.03
N GLN A 374 9.71 8.82 22.34
CA GLN A 374 8.43 8.82 23.06
C GLN A 374 7.56 10.02 22.67
N SER A 375 8.13 11.22 22.68
CA SER A 375 7.40 12.44 22.30
C SER A 375 6.89 12.39 20.86
N MET A 376 7.74 11.97 19.92
CA MET A 376 7.32 11.80 18.52
C MET A 376 6.27 10.71 18.36
N GLY A 377 6.39 9.60 19.07
CA GLY A 377 5.42 8.50 19.05
C GLY A 377 4.03 8.93 19.53
N ILE A 378 3.95 9.72 20.61
CA ILE A 378 2.69 10.27 21.12
C ILE A 378 2.03 11.16 20.04
N LYS A 379 2.78 12.10 19.47
CA LYS A 379 2.26 12.98 18.42
C LYS A 379 1.87 12.22 17.14
N ALA A 380 2.63 11.17 16.78
CA ALA A 380 2.28 10.31 15.66
C ALA A 380 0.95 9.59 15.89
N LYS A 381 0.73 9.07 17.11
CA LYS A 381 -0.51 8.39 17.50
C LYS A 381 -1.71 9.35 17.49
N GLU A 382 -1.52 10.58 17.92
CA GLU A 382 -2.54 11.64 17.84
C GLU A 382 -2.89 11.96 16.38
N LEU A 383 -1.87 12.15 15.53
CA LEU A 383 -2.06 12.39 14.10
C LEU A 383 -2.81 11.23 13.43
N ALA A 384 -2.51 9.99 13.80
CA ALA A 384 -3.13 8.80 13.20
C ALA A 384 -4.65 8.70 13.43
N GLN A 385 -5.21 9.41 14.42
CA GLN A 385 -6.66 9.37 14.69
C GLN A 385 -7.51 9.83 13.50
N GLN A 386 -6.99 10.67 12.62
CA GLN A 386 -7.67 11.12 11.41
C GLN A 386 -7.67 10.06 10.27
N TYR A 387 -6.92 8.98 10.41
CA TYR A 387 -6.78 7.93 9.39
C TYR A 387 -7.57 6.66 9.72
N SER A 388 -8.72 6.75 10.39
CA SER A 388 -9.59 5.58 10.57
C SER A 388 -10.19 5.14 9.23
N TRP A 389 -10.38 3.83 9.05
CA TRP A 389 -11.06 3.31 7.85
C TRP A 389 -12.47 3.88 7.68
N GLN A 390 -13.19 4.11 8.79
CA GLN A 390 -14.50 4.74 8.74
C GLN A 390 -14.41 6.13 8.08
N GLN A 391 -13.55 7.01 8.61
CA GLN A 391 -13.43 8.38 8.08
C GLN A 391 -12.99 8.39 6.62
N THR A 392 -12.07 7.52 6.22
CA THR A 392 -11.58 7.46 4.83
C THR A 392 -12.65 6.96 3.87
N VAL A 393 -13.52 6.05 4.31
CA VAL A 393 -14.65 5.58 3.49
C VAL A 393 -15.79 6.60 3.47
N ASP A 394 -16.05 7.31 4.56
CA ASP A 394 -17.01 8.41 4.57
C ASP A 394 -16.60 9.50 3.56
N ASN A 395 -15.32 9.89 3.53
CA ASN A 395 -14.77 10.81 2.53
C ASN A 395 -14.99 10.29 1.10
N LEU A 396 -14.75 9.00 0.87
CA LEU A 396 -14.94 8.39 -0.44
C LEU A 396 -16.42 8.37 -0.87
N VAL A 397 -17.31 8.01 0.04
CA VAL A 397 -18.77 8.00 -0.19
C VAL A 397 -19.27 9.41 -0.48
N GLU A 398 -18.75 10.43 0.18
CA GLU A 398 -19.07 11.82 -0.11
C GLU A 398 -18.66 12.21 -1.54
N ILE A 399 -17.40 11.87 -1.94
CA ILE A 399 -16.91 12.11 -3.31
C ILE A 399 -17.81 11.40 -4.34
N TRP A 400 -18.16 10.13 -4.10
CA TRP A 400 -19.06 9.38 -4.97
C TRP A 400 -20.45 9.99 -5.07
N SER A 401 -21.02 10.42 -3.94
CA SER A 401 -22.34 11.05 -3.89
C SER A 401 -22.39 12.34 -4.69
N GLN A 402 -21.35 13.18 -4.58
CA GLN A 402 -21.22 14.39 -5.38
C GLN A 402 -21.14 14.09 -6.89
N LYS A 403 -20.48 12.97 -7.28
CA LYS A 403 -20.40 12.56 -8.69
C LYS A 403 -21.72 12.00 -9.21
N VAL A 404 -22.48 11.28 -8.39
CA VAL A 404 -23.81 10.76 -8.75
C VAL A 404 -24.82 11.90 -8.92
N THR A 405 -24.80 12.90 -8.03
CA THR A 405 -25.76 14.03 -8.07
C THR A 405 -25.51 14.97 -9.26
N ASN A 406 -24.27 15.05 -9.77
CA ASN A 406 -23.89 15.96 -10.86
C ASN A 406 -24.04 15.34 -12.27
N LYS A 407 -24.60 14.14 -12.40
CA LYS A 407 -24.95 13.46 -13.65
C LYS A 407 -26.45 13.28 -13.78
#